data_27ccd4676cde3d2af2d53457bbc6ee86
#
_entry.id   27ccd4676cde3d2af2d53457bbc6ee86
#
_cell.length_a   1.000
_cell.length_b   1.000
_cell.length_c   1.000
_cell.angle_alpha   90.00
_cell.angle_beta   90.00
_cell.angle_gamma   90.00
#
_symmetry.space_group_name_H-M   'P 1'
#
loop_
_entity.id
_entity.type
_entity.pdbx_description
1 polymer ?
#
loop_
_entity_poly.entity_id
_entity_poly.type
_entity_poly.pdbx_seq_one_letter_code
_entity_poly.pdbx_strand_id
1 'polypeptide(L)'
;DAGLPDASTCEGAQSAAEAGTDVRTTYDTISDEFGPGYNGPLIVVVNVLDSTDPVDGMNRLGDDLATIDGVAHIAMSTPNESGTYGIVQVIPSGSPDSAATADLVQALRDRGPAMADRYGFRDFAVTGITAVAVDVSAKLTSALLPYGVFVVGLSLVLLVMVFGSIAVPIKATVGYLLSILASFGVTTSIFVDGHLASRLGADFTGSLICFLPIIVMGVLFGLAMDYEVFLVSRTAEEYVHSGDPVQAIHNGFRKAAPVVTTAALIMLSVFAMFIPEGSSGIIKPIATALTVGVFVDAFIVRMTFVPAVLTLLGRRAWSMPERLARALPRFDVEGAGLARQLSLEGWPADPREVVAARAMVVRDRNGVALNRPIDLDLHPGRIAVLTGPEGSGKSELMLGLTGRLAGFD
;
A
#
# COMPACT_ATOMS: atom_id res chain seq x y z
N ASP A 1 2.98 21.05 -2.93
CA ASP A 1 2.13 20.29 -3.87
C ASP A 1 2.90 19.04 -4.25
N ALA A 2 2.67 17.97 -3.53
CA ALA A 2 3.20 16.67 -3.87
C ALA A 2 2.30 16.12 -4.97
N GLY A 3 2.72 16.21 -6.24
CA GLY A 3 2.04 15.80 -7.46
C GLY A 3 1.16 14.55 -7.39
N LEU A 4 0.06 14.66 -6.67
CA LEU A 4 -1.02 13.71 -6.80
C LEU A 4 -1.67 13.96 -8.16
N PRO A 5 -1.88 12.93 -8.97
CA PRO A 5 -2.50 13.07 -10.28
C PRO A 5 -3.84 13.79 -10.14
N ASP A 6 -4.06 14.78 -11.01
CA ASP A 6 -5.29 15.53 -11.08
C ASP A 6 -6.49 14.59 -11.24
N ALA A 7 -7.60 14.87 -10.56
CA ALA A 7 -8.71 13.94 -10.38
C ALA A 7 -9.51 13.58 -11.65
N SER A 8 -9.10 14.05 -12.82
CA SER A 8 -9.87 14.00 -14.08
C SER A 8 -9.67 12.76 -14.97
N THR A 9 -8.98 11.70 -14.52
CA THR A 9 -8.30 10.78 -15.43
C THR A 9 -8.78 9.33 -15.51
N CYS A 10 -10.02 9.04 -15.09
CA CYS A 10 -10.57 7.69 -15.29
C CYS A 10 -10.98 7.39 -16.73
N GLU A 11 -11.11 8.39 -17.58
CA GLU A 11 -11.51 8.25 -19.00
C GLU A 11 -10.34 8.09 -19.97
N GLY A 12 -9.11 8.24 -19.51
CA GLY A 12 -7.89 8.31 -20.30
C GLY A 12 -7.49 7.08 -21.14
N ALA A 13 -8.36 6.06 -21.27
CA ALA A 13 -8.02 4.86 -22.03
C ALA A 13 -7.89 5.14 -23.55
N GLN A 14 -8.68 6.05 -24.11
CA GLN A 14 -8.63 6.38 -25.54
C GLN A 14 -7.58 7.44 -25.85
N SER A 15 -7.50 8.49 -25.04
CA SER A 15 -6.45 9.52 -25.13
C SER A 15 -5.07 8.97 -24.79
N ALA A 16 -5.01 7.91 -23.98
CA ALA A 16 -3.79 7.22 -23.58
C ALA A 16 -3.41 6.03 -24.50
N ALA A 17 -4.14 5.80 -25.59
CA ALA A 17 -3.77 4.80 -26.58
C ALA A 17 -2.46 5.20 -27.29
N GLU A 18 -1.67 4.18 -27.66
CA GLU A 18 -0.38 4.39 -28.33
C GLU A 18 -0.55 5.12 -29.67
N ALA A 19 0.34 6.07 -29.95
CA ALA A 19 0.34 6.83 -31.18
C ALA A 19 0.38 5.91 -32.42
N GLY A 20 -0.48 6.19 -33.41
CA GLY A 20 -0.59 5.36 -34.62
C GLY A 20 -1.51 4.17 -34.53
N THR A 21 -2.14 3.90 -33.38
CA THR A 21 -3.25 2.92 -33.30
C THR A 21 -4.53 3.53 -33.85
N ASP A 22 -5.44 2.67 -34.35
CA ASP A 22 -6.74 3.12 -34.88
C ASP A 22 -7.56 3.89 -33.83
N VAL A 23 -7.49 3.46 -32.57
CA VAL A 23 -8.18 4.11 -31.43
C VAL A 23 -7.65 5.53 -31.24
N ARG A 24 -6.32 5.71 -31.21
CA ARG A 24 -5.69 7.03 -31.05
C ARG A 24 -5.95 7.91 -32.24
N THR A 25 -5.78 7.40 -33.46
CA THR A 25 -6.02 8.15 -34.67
C THR A 25 -7.47 8.64 -34.77
N THR A 26 -8.43 7.80 -34.38
CA THR A 26 -9.85 8.18 -34.35
C THR A 26 -10.11 9.26 -33.30
N TYR A 27 -9.55 9.11 -32.09
CA TYR A 27 -9.67 10.12 -31.03
C TYR A 27 -9.08 11.48 -31.46
N ASP A 28 -7.89 11.48 -32.03
CA ASP A 28 -7.23 12.69 -32.51
C ASP A 28 -8.01 13.34 -33.66
N THR A 29 -8.50 12.55 -34.62
CA THR A 29 -9.34 13.06 -35.73
C THR A 29 -10.61 13.73 -35.22
N ILE A 30 -11.30 13.12 -34.23
CA ILE A 30 -12.48 13.75 -33.63
C ILE A 30 -12.11 15.04 -32.89
N SER A 31 -10.99 15.04 -32.18
CA SER A 31 -10.53 16.22 -31.44
C SER A 31 -10.18 17.39 -32.39
N ASP A 32 -9.50 17.08 -33.49
CA ASP A 32 -9.01 18.09 -34.43
C ASP A 32 -10.13 18.66 -35.31
N GLU A 33 -11.04 17.82 -35.78
CA GLU A 33 -12.08 18.20 -36.74
C GLU A 33 -13.35 18.72 -36.07
N PHE A 34 -13.72 18.18 -34.90
CA PHE A 34 -14.97 18.52 -34.21
C PHE A 34 -14.74 19.24 -32.89
N GLY A 35 -13.57 19.11 -32.30
CA GLY A 35 -13.21 19.63 -31.01
C GLY A 35 -13.08 18.54 -29.93
N PRO A 36 -12.21 18.76 -28.93
CA PRO A 36 -11.84 17.73 -27.96
C PRO A 36 -13.02 17.21 -27.12
N GLY A 37 -14.04 18.05 -26.87
CA GLY A 37 -15.21 17.69 -26.07
C GLY A 37 -16.13 16.66 -26.72
N TYR A 38 -16.03 16.46 -28.05
CA TYR A 38 -16.83 15.45 -28.73
C TYR A 38 -16.43 14.00 -28.36
N ASN A 39 -15.23 13.81 -27.88
CA ASN A 39 -14.79 12.51 -27.38
C ASN A 39 -15.42 12.14 -26.04
N GLY A 40 -16.03 13.09 -25.32
CA GLY A 40 -16.65 12.84 -24.03
C GLY A 40 -17.84 13.77 -23.73
N PRO A 41 -18.97 13.65 -24.48
CA PRO A 41 -20.14 14.48 -24.25
C PRO A 41 -20.74 14.21 -22.87
N LEU A 42 -21.22 15.27 -22.23
CA LEU A 42 -21.98 15.20 -20.98
C LEU A 42 -23.47 15.10 -21.31
N ILE A 43 -24.20 14.34 -20.54
CA ILE A 43 -25.65 14.15 -20.69
C ILE A 43 -26.34 14.67 -19.45
N VAL A 44 -27.17 15.70 -19.62
CA VAL A 44 -28.08 16.17 -18.59
C VAL A 44 -29.41 15.50 -18.78
N VAL A 45 -29.98 14.98 -17.69
CA VAL A 45 -31.32 14.36 -17.66
C VAL A 45 -32.19 15.15 -16.72
N VAL A 46 -33.40 15.47 -17.14
CA VAL A 46 -34.41 16.18 -16.35
C VAL A 46 -35.78 15.49 -16.46
N ASN A 47 -36.56 15.56 -15.42
CA ASN A 47 -37.96 15.14 -15.40
C ASN A 47 -38.82 16.28 -15.89
N VAL A 48 -39.52 16.08 -17.00
CA VAL A 48 -40.31 17.13 -17.67
C VAL A 48 -41.85 16.94 -17.50
N LEU A 49 -42.26 16.01 -16.65
CA LEU A 49 -43.66 15.59 -16.51
C LEU A 49 -44.60 16.72 -16.11
N ASP A 50 -44.13 17.65 -15.27
CA ASP A 50 -44.90 18.76 -14.74
C ASP A 50 -44.86 20.02 -15.64
N SER A 51 -44.13 19.95 -16.76
CA SER A 51 -44.01 21.06 -17.71
C SER A 51 -45.24 21.17 -18.62
N THR A 52 -45.71 22.38 -18.86
CA THR A 52 -46.80 22.64 -19.78
C THR A 52 -46.39 22.59 -21.25
N ASP A 53 -45.10 22.88 -21.54
CA ASP A 53 -44.52 22.80 -22.86
C ASP A 53 -43.10 22.24 -22.76
N PRO A 54 -42.95 20.90 -22.70
CA PRO A 54 -41.67 20.28 -22.53
C PRO A 54 -40.68 20.51 -23.67
N VAL A 55 -41.15 20.71 -24.91
CA VAL A 55 -40.25 20.93 -26.07
C VAL A 55 -39.62 22.32 -26.03
N ASP A 56 -40.41 23.36 -25.83
CA ASP A 56 -39.89 24.73 -25.73
C ASP A 56 -39.07 24.89 -24.47
N GLY A 57 -39.51 24.32 -23.32
CA GLY A 57 -38.73 24.28 -22.10
C GLY A 57 -37.38 23.64 -22.23
N MET A 58 -37.27 22.51 -22.94
CA MET A 58 -36.01 21.85 -23.19
C MET A 58 -35.06 22.69 -24.06
N ASN A 59 -35.57 23.35 -25.09
CA ASN A 59 -34.77 24.24 -25.95
C ASN A 59 -34.18 25.40 -25.11
N ARG A 60 -35.03 26.06 -24.29
CA ARG A 60 -34.60 27.17 -23.40
C ARG A 60 -33.60 26.68 -22.34
N LEU A 61 -33.80 25.50 -21.78
CA LEU A 61 -32.82 24.90 -20.87
C LEU A 61 -31.47 24.66 -21.56
N GLY A 62 -31.51 24.18 -22.80
CA GLY A 62 -30.30 24.06 -23.61
C GLY A 62 -29.58 25.40 -23.81
N ASP A 63 -30.31 26.44 -24.16
CA ASP A 63 -29.77 27.80 -24.32
C ASP A 63 -29.16 28.33 -23.00
N ASP A 64 -29.87 28.14 -21.88
CA ASP A 64 -29.35 28.53 -20.55
C ASP A 64 -28.05 27.76 -20.19
N LEU A 65 -28.04 26.44 -20.41
CA LEU A 65 -26.85 25.62 -20.16
C LEU A 65 -25.67 26.01 -21.04
N ALA A 66 -25.92 26.46 -22.29
CA ALA A 66 -24.88 26.95 -23.19
C ALA A 66 -24.16 28.19 -22.65
N THR A 67 -24.75 28.94 -21.71
CA THR A 67 -24.11 30.12 -21.08
C THR A 67 -23.11 29.77 -20.00
N ILE A 68 -23.00 28.51 -19.60
CA ILE A 68 -22.07 28.05 -18.58
C ILE A 68 -20.67 27.98 -19.18
N ASP A 69 -19.68 28.61 -18.48
CA ASP A 69 -18.28 28.57 -18.90
C ASP A 69 -17.81 27.12 -19.01
N GLY A 70 -17.12 26.79 -20.09
CA GLY A 70 -16.65 25.44 -20.38
C GLY A 70 -17.56 24.62 -21.29
N VAL A 71 -18.79 25.10 -21.60
CA VAL A 71 -19.65 24.52 -22.65
C VAL A 71 -19.23 25.07 -24.00
N ALA A 72 -18.91 24.17 -24.94
CA ALA A 72 -18.68 24.56 -26.34
C ALA A 72 -20.00 24.82 -27.07
N HIS A 73 -20.93 23.88 -26.97
CA HIS A 73 -22.29 23.99 -27.52
C HIS A 73 -23.20 22.86 -27.02
N ILE A 74 -24.47 22.97 -27.30
CA ILE A 74 -25.47 21.95 -27.04
C ILE A 74 -25.74 21.19 -28.33
N ALA A 75 -25.42 19.89 -28.35
CA ALA A 75 -25.59 19.06 -29.54
C ALA A 75 -27.05 18.62 -29.71
N MET A 76 -27.77 18.39 -28.62
CA MET A 76 -29.16 17.96 -28.64
C MET A 76 -29.86 18.38 -27.33
N SER A 77 -31.12 18.80 -27.46
CA SER A 77 -32.01 19.03 -26.34
C SER A 77 -33.40 18.59 -26.69
N THR A 78 -33.90 17.51 -26.10
CA THR A 78 -35.18 16.91 -26.53
C THR A 78 -35.84 16.12 -25.38
N PRO A 79 -37.18 16.17 -25.23
CA PRO A 79 -37.89 15.22 -24.39
C PRO A 79 -37.98 13.86 -25.05
N ASN A 80 -38.21 12.82 -24.27
CA ASN A 80 -38.52 11.48 -24.78
C ASN A 80 -39.94 11.39 -25.34
N GLU A 81 -40.25 10.34 -26.11
CA GLU A 81 -41.56 10.15 -26.75
C GLU A 81 -42.73 10.14 -25.75
N SER A 82 -42.50 9.69 -24.52
CA SER A 82 -43.54 9.66 -23.47
C SER A 82 -43.71 10.99 -22.76
N GLY A 83 -42.87 11.99 -23.02
CA GLY A 83 -42.94 13.30 -22.37
C GLY A 83 -42.66 13.27 -20.83
N THR A 84 -41.96 12.25 -20.35
CA THR A 84 -41.64 12.07 -18.94
C THR A 84 -40.26 12.59 -18.57
N TYR A 85 -39.28 12.37 -19.42
CA TYR A 85 -37.90 12.81 -19.24
C TYR A 85 -37.38 13.54 -20.47
N GLY A 86 -36.48 14.49 -20.25
CA GLY A 86 -35.75 15.15 -21.32
C GLY A 86 -34.25 14.90 -21.13
N ILE A 87 -33.52 14.94 -22.26
CA ILE A 87 -32.06 14.87 -22.28
C ILE A 87 -31.48 16.09 -22.98
N VAL A 88 -30.38 16.62 -22.42
CA VAL A 88 -29.54 17.65 -23.07
C VAL A 88 -28.16 17.09 -23.20
N GLN A 89 -27.64 17.02 -24.42
CA GLN A 89 -26.27 16.63 -24.70
C GLN A 89 -25.40 17.87 -24.78
N VAL A 90 -24.53 18.02 -23.78
CA VAL A 90 -23.61 19.14 -23.61
C VAL A 90 -22.24 18.72 -24.11
N ILE A 91 -21.67 19.46 -25.04
CA ILE A 91 -20.30 19.25 -25.52
C ILE A 91 -19.38 20.19 -24.76
N PRO A 92 -18.41 19.66 -23.97
CA PRO A 92 -17.40 20.46 -23.29
C PRO A 92 -16.46 21.15 -24.27
N SER A 93 -15.87 22.26 -23.87
CA SER A 93 -14.81 22.94 -24.66
C SER A 93 -13.44 22.27 -24.50
N GLY A 94 -13.23 21.55 -23.37
CA GLY A 94 -12.02 20.80 -23.09
C GLY A 94 -12.14 19.31 -23.42
N SER A 95 -10.99 18.62 -23.36
CA SER A 95 -10.96 17.16 -23.46
C SER A 95 -11.65 16.51 -22.26
N PRO A 96 -12.13 15.26 -22.39
CA PRO A 96 -12.83 14.55 -21.32
C PRO A 96 -11.99 14.41 -20.02
N ASP A 97 -10.70 14.32 -20.16
CA ASP A 97 -9.72 14.12 -19.09
C ASP A 97 -9.14 15.44 -18.51
N SER A 98 -9.64 16.60 -18.97
CA SER A 98 -9.16 17.90 -18.50
C SER A 98 -9.81 18.33 -17.18
N ALA A 99 -9.06 19.05 -16.35
CA ALA A 99 -9.57 19.68 -15.13
C ALA A 99 -10.75 20.62 -15.43
N ALA A 100 -10.69 21.35 -16.56
CA ALA A 100 -11.75 22.24 -17.00
C ALA A 100 -13.08 21.51 -17.23
N THR A 101 -13.04 20.27 -17.76
CA THR A 101 -14.25 19.47 -17.95
C THR A 101 -14.78 18.94 -16.61
N ALA A 102 -13.91 18.60 -15.67
CA ALA A 102 -14.34 18.23 -14.30
C ALA A 102 -15.02 19.42 -13.59
N ASP A 103 -14.47 20.62 -13.71
CA ASP A 103 -15.06 21.85 -13.17
C ASP A 103 -16.43 22.14 -13.82
N LEU A 104 -16.54 21.92 -15.15
CA LEU A 104 -17.82 22.05 -15.85
C LEU A 104 -18.88 21.08 -15.32
N VAL A 105 -18.54 19.82 -15.05
CA VAL A 105 -19.47 18.85 -14.45
C VAL A 105 -20.00 19.36 -13.11
N GLN A 106 -19.14 19.93 -12.26
CA GLN A 106 -19.58 20.54 -11.00
C GLN A 106 -20.43 21.78 -11.22
N ALA A 107 -20.04 22.67 -12.13
CA ALA A 107 -20.82 23.86 -12.46
C ALA A 107 -22.23 23.54 -12.97
N LEU A 108 -22.36 22.49 -13.80
CA LEU A 108 -23.65 21.99 -14.28
C LEU A 108 -24.51 21.46 -13.13
N ARG A 109 -23.92 20.73 -12.18
CA ARG A 109 -24.62 20.19 -11.01
C ARG A 109 -25.07 21.27 -10.05
N ASP A 110 -24.26 22.31 -9.86
CA ASP A 110 -24.55 23.39 -8.92
C ASP A 110 -25.59 24.39 -9.47
N ARG A 111 -25.50 24.74 -10.76
CA ARG A 111 -26.32 25.76 -11.38
C ARG A 111 -27.56 25.20 -12.12
N GLY A 112 -27.41 24.00 -12.69
CA GLY A 112 -28.42 23.38 -13.54
C GLY A 112 -29.79 23.16 -12.89
N PRO A 113 -29.88 22.70 -11.63
CA PRO A 113 -31.18 22.55 -10.96
C PRO A 113 -31.98 23.82 -10.93
N ALA A 114 -31.37 24.96 -10.58
CA ALA A 114 -32.07 26.26 -10.53
C ALA A 114 -32.46 26.77 -11.93
N MET A 115 -31.74 26.35 -13.00
CA MET A 115 -32.13 26.65 -14.38
C MET A 115 -33.30 25.78 -14.82
N ALA A 116 -33.31 24.49 -14.50
CA ALA A 116 -34.38 23.56 -14.81
C ALA A 116 -35.69 23.90 -14.09
N ASP A 117 -35.64 24.33 -12.84
CA ASP A 117 -36.79 24.74 -12.05
C ASP A 117 -37.60 25.89 -12.70
N ARG A 118 -36.94 26.78 -13.45
CA ARG A 118 -37.60 27.89 -14.19
C ARG A 118 -38.60 27.39 -15.23
N TYR A 119 -38.39 26.18 -15.74
CA TYR A 119 -39.20 25.53 -16.76
C TYR A 119 -40.13 24.46 -16.19
N GLY A 120 -40.20 24.33 -14.85
CA GLY A 120 -40.98 23.33 -14.16
C GLY A 120 -40.40 21.93 -14.22
N PHE A 121 -39.09 21.82 -14.54
CA PHE A 121 -38.38 20.53 -14.60
C PHE A 121 -37.86 20.14 -13.22
N ARG A 122 -37.81 18.83 -12.96
CA ARG A 122 -37.33 18.26 -11.71
C ARG A 122 -36.21 17.24 -11.97
N ASP A 123 -35.63 16.74 -10.90
CA ASP A 123 -34.66 15.62 -10.94
C ASP A 123 -33.49 15.87 -11.89
N PHE A 124 -32.93 17.10 -11.87
CA PHE A 124 -31.79 17.45 -12.69
C PHE A 124 -30.58 16.59 -12.32
N ALA A 125 -30.07 15.81 -13.27
CA ALA A 125 -28.91 14.97 -13.08
C ALA A 125 -27.92 15.10 -14.26
N VAL A 126 -26.63 15.09 -13.97
CA VAL A 126 -25.56 15.10 -14.96
C VAL A 126 -24.92 13.70 -15.00
N THR A 127 -24.89 13.10 -16.17
CA THR A 127 -24.34 11.77 -16.43
C THR A 127 -23.54 11.78 -17.76
N GLY A 128 -23.20 10.64 -18.26
CA GLY A 128 -22.31 10.44 -19.40
C GLY A 128 -20.99 9.81 -18.94
N ILE A 129 -20.24 9.25 -19.87
CA ILE A 129 -19.00 8.53 -19.55
C ILE A 129 -18.00 9.44 -18.81
N THR A 130 -17.88 10.68 -19.26
CA THR A 130 -17.00 11.70 -18.65
C THR A 130 -17.45 12.07 -17.23
N ALA A 131 -18.75 12.29 -17.01
CA ALA A 131 -19.26 12.61 -15.66
C ALA A 131 -19.03 11.43 -14.69
N VAL A 132 -19.23 10.20 -15.17
CA VAL A 132 -18.94 8.97 -14.38
C VAL A 132 -17.46 8.88 -14.08
N ALA A 133 -16.58 9.17 -15.04
CA ALA A 133 -15.13 9.16 -14.84
C ALA A 133 -14.69 10.17 -13.80
N VAL A 134 -15.26 11.40 -13.82
CA VAL A 134 -15.03 12.44 -12.82
C VAL A 134 -15.47 11.96 -11.43
N ASP A 135 -16.65 11.35 -11.32
CA ASP A 135 -17.16 10.84 -10.04
C ASP A 135 -16.30 9.71 -9.48
N VAL A 136 -15.90 8.76 -10.32
CA VAL A 136 -15.01 7.65 -9.93
C VAL A 136 -13.67 8.21 -9.48
N SER A 137 -13.08 9.15 -10.22
CA SER A 137 -11.81 9.79 -9.88
C SER A 137 -11.88 10.51 -8.53
N ALA A 138 -12.91 11.35 -8.33
CA ALA A 138 -13.14 12.04 -7.07
C ALA A 138 -13.31 11.05 -5.89
N LYS A 139 -14.05 9.96 -6.11
CA LYS A 139 -14.26 8.91 -5.10
C LYS A 139 -12.97 8.19 -4.75
N LEU A 140 -12.17 7.82 -5.75
CA LEU A 140 -10.88 7.17 -5.55
C LEU A 140 -9.89 8.10 -4.83
N THR A 141 -9.80 9.36 -5.26
CA THR A 141 -8.95 10.37 -4.61
C THR A 141 -9.34 10.57 -3.14
N SER A 142 -10.63 10.68 -2.86
CA SER A 142 -11.13 10.80 -1.47
C SER A 142 -10.85 9.55 -0.63
N ALA A 143 -10.73 8.38 -1.25
CA ALA A 143 -10.44 7.11 -0.59
C ALA A 143 -8.94 6.90 -0.31
N LEU A 144 -8.02 7.63 -0.99
CA LEU A 144 -6.58 7.44 -0.84
C LEU A 144 -6.10 7.67 0.60
N LEU A 145 -6.54 8.77 1.23
CA LEU A 145 -6.13 9.08 2.60
C LEU A 145 -6.66 8.07 3.63
N PRO A 146 -7.97 7.73 3.67
CA PRO A 146 -8.47 6.66 4.54
C PRO A 146 -7.80 5.32 4.30
N TYR A 147 -7.58 4.95 3.04
CA TYR A 147 -6.89 3.72 2.66
C TYR A 147 -5.45 3.70 3.17
N GLY A 148 -4.69 4.77 2.94
CA GLY A 148 -3.31 4.90 3.42
C GLY A 148 -3.22 4.81 4.95
N VAL A 149 -4.09 5.52 5.67
CA VAL A 149 -4.16 5.47 7.14
C VAL A 149 -4.50 4.06 7.64
N PHE A 150 -5.46 3.39 7.00
CA PHE A 150 -5.84 2.02 7.36
C PHE A 150 -4.69 1.04 7.14
N VAL A 151 -4.07 1.07 5.96
CA VAL A 151 -2.96 0.18 5.58
C VAL A 151 -1.75 0.39 6.51
N VAL A 152 -1.33 1.64 6.70
CA VAL A 152 -0.21 1.98 7.60
C VAL A 152 -0.56 1.64 9.05
N GLY A 153 -1.75 1.97 9.52
CA GLY A 153 -2.19 1.68 10.88
C GLY A 153 -2.23 0.18 11.18
N LEU A 154 -2.79 -0.61 10.26
CA LEU A 154 -2.83 -2.07 10.38
C LEU A 154 -1.42 -2.65 10.42
N SER A 155 -0.51 -2.18 9.54
CA SER A 155 0.87 -2.65 9.51
C SER A 155 1.62 -2.32 10.79
N LEU A 156 1.46 -1.10 11.32
CA LEU A 156 2.06 -0.70 12.58
C LEU A 156 1.64 -1.65 13.71
N VAL A 157 0.35 -1.95 13.82
CA VAL A 157 -0.17 -2.87 14.84
C VAL A 157 0.44 -4.27 14.67
N LEU A 158 0.38 -4.82 13.45
CA LEU A 158 0.89 -6.16 13.17
C LEU A 158 2.41 -6.27 13.43
N LEU A 159 3.20 -5.30 12.95
CA LEU A 159 4.65 -5.31 13.14
C LEU A 159 5.04 -5.09 14.62
N VAL A 160 4.30 -4.25 15.38
CA VAL A 160 4.51 -4.11 16.82
C VAL A 160 4.24 -5.43 17.54
N MET A 161 3.17 -6.15 17.15
CA MET A 161 2.83 -7.46 17.74
C MET A 161 3.89 -8.51 17.43
N VAL A 162 4.40 -8.54 16.20
CA VAL A 162 5.39 -9.54 15.75
C VAL A 162 6.76 -9.28 16.38
N PHE A 163 7.25 -8.03 16.33
CA PHE A 163 8.63 -7.73 16.74
C PHE A 163 8.78 -7.23 18.17
N GLY A 164 7.69 -6.94 18.86
CA GLY A 164 7.77 -6.42 20.22
C GLY A 164 8.56 -5.09 20.33
N SER A 165 8.53 -4.27 19.28
CA SER A 165 9.25 -3.01 19.17
C SER A 165 8.38 -1.96 18.50
N ILE A 166 8.52 -0.69 18.89
CA ILE A 166 7.86 0.45 18.23
C ILE A 166 8.77 1.04 17.13
N ALA A 167 10.08 0.99 17.32
CA ALA A 167 11.05 1.61 16.42
C ALA A 167 11.06 0.92 15.04
N VAL A 168 10.93 -0.42 15.01
CA VAL A 168 10.91 -1.21 13.78
C VAL A 168 9.72 -0.85 12.88
N PRO A 169 8.47 -0.83 13.35
CA PRO A 169 7.32 -0.42 12.54
C PRO A 169 7.41 1.02 12.02
N ILE A 170 7.86 1.96 12.86
CA ILE A 170 8.00 3.36 12.46
C ILE A 170 9.00 3.50 11.29
N LYS A 171 10.19 2.88 11.41
CA LYS A 171 11.18 2.92 10.32
C LYS A 171 10.66 2.27 9.04
N ALA A 172 9.92 1.15 9.17
CA ALA A 172 9.32 0.46 8.04
C ALA A 172 8.30 1.34 7.31
N THR A 173 7.46 2.06 8.07
CA THR A 173 6.50 3.03 7.53
C THR A 173 7.21 4.17 6.79
N VAL A 174 8.25 4.75 7.37
CA VAL A 174 9.04 5.82 6.72
C VAL A 174 9.66 5.31 5.42
N GLY A 175 10.25 4.10 5.43
CA GLY A 175 10.81 3.47 4.25
C GLY A 175 9.77 3.25 3.15
N TYR A 176 8.60 2.73 3.51
CA TYR A 176 7.48 2.54 2.58
C TYR A 176 7.01 3.86 1.96
N LEU A 177 6.82 4.91 2.78
CA LEU A 177 6.44 6.22 2.27
C LEU A 177 7.49 6.80 1.30
N LEU A 178 8.78 6.62 1.60
CA LEU A 178 9.86 7.04 0.72
C LEU A 178 9.80 6.31 -0.64
N SER A 179 9.55 5.00 -0.62
CA SER A 179 9.43 4.20 -1.85
C SER A 179 8.23 4.62 -2.70
N ILE A 180 7.08 4.90 -2.07
CA ILE A 180 5.88 5.38 -2.77
C ILE A 180 6.11 6.77 -3.37
N LEU A 181 6.64 7.71 -2.58
CA LEU A 181 6.90 9.07 -3.07
C LEU A 181 7.89 9.07 -4.24
N ALA A 182 8.95 8.26 -4.17
CA ALA A 182 9.88 8.11 -5.28
C ALA A 182 9.21 7.48 -6.51
N SER A 183 8.39 6.45 -6.32
CA SER A 183 7.64 5.80 -7.38
C SER A 183 6.71 6.76 -8.09
N PHE A 184 5.88 7.50 -7.36
CA PHE A 184 4.96 8.48 -7.94
C PHE A 184 5.72 9.66 -8.57
N GLY A 185 6.74 10.20 -7.90
CA GLY A 185 7.52 11.31 -8.43
C GLY A 185 8.17 10.99 -9.77
N VAL A 186 8.78 9.81 -9.90
CA VAL A 186 9.39 9.38 -11.18
C VAL A 186 8.32 9.12 -12.23
N THR A 187 7.22 8.46 -11.88
CA THR A 187 6.14 8.16 -12.83
C THR A 187 5.47 9.43 -13.34
N THR A 188 5.18 10.40 -12.46
CA THR A 188 4.63 11.70 -12.86
C THR A 188 5.62 12.45 -13.76
N SER A 189 6.91 12.50 -13.38
CA SER A 189 7.93 13.17 -14.19
C SER A 189 8.08 12.59 -15.59
N ILE A 190 7.88 11.27 -15.75
CA ILE A 190 7.98 10.62 -17.07
C ILE A 190 6.69 10.83 -17.89
N PHE A 191 5.52 10.52 -17.31
CA PHE A 191 4.27 10.40 -18.06
C PHE A 191 3.41 11.66 -18.07
N VAL A 192 3.57 12.57 -17.10
CA VAL A 192 2.85 13.84 -17.06
C VAL A 192 3.74 14.98 -17.55
N ASP A 193 4.99 15.09 -17.02
CA ASP A 193 5.91 16.15 -17.40
C ASP A 193 6.68 15.82 -18.71
N GLY A 194 6.63 14.58 -19.20
CA GLY A 194 7.28 14.14 -20.43
C GLY A 194 8.79 13.95 -20.35
N HIS A 195 9.38 14.02 -19.14
CA HIS A 195 10.83 13.82 -18.98
C HIS A 195 11.21 12.37 -19.29
N LEU A 196 12.14 12.15 -20.21
CA LEU A 196 12.58 10.81 -20.65
C LEU A 196 11.51 9.96 -21.37
N ALA A 197 10.30 10.47 -21.61
CA ALA A 197 9.22 9.75 -22.26
C ALA A 197 9.67 9.13 -23.59
N SER A 198 10.34 9.91 -24.43
CA SER A 198 10.87 9.46 -25.74
C SER A 198 11.91 8.33 -25.65
N ARG A 199 12.65 8.22 -24.54
CA ARG A 199 13.64 7.14 -24.33
C ARG A 199 12.99 5.83 -23.89
N LEU A 200 11.82 5.94 -23.27
CA LEU A 200 11.04 4.77 -22.82
C LEU A 200 9.99 4.33 -23.86
N GLY A 201 10.01 4.94 -25.06
CA GLY A 201 8.99 4.69 -26.07
C GLY A 201 7.58 5.08 -25.61
N ALA A 202 7.51 6.06 -24.69
CA ALA A 202 6.26 6.63 -24.25
C ALA A 202 6.06 7.94 -25.00
N ASP A 203 5.34 7.90 -26.13
CA ASP A 203 4.93 9.10 -26.86
C ASP A 203 3.78 9.87 -26.16
N PHE A 204 3.45 9.41 -24.95
CA PHE A 204 2.30 9.89 -24.21
C PHE A 204 2.73 10.80 -23.06
N THR A 205 2.38 12.06 -23.17
CA THR A 205 2.40 13.06 -22.10
C THR A 205 0.96 13.40 -21.77
N GLY A 206 0.43 12.88 -20.70
CA GLY A 206 -0.98 13.08 -20.35
C GLY A 206 -1.28 12.67 -18.91
N SER A 207 -2.54 12.59 -18.60
CA SER A 207 -3.03 12.24 -17.27
C SER A 207 -2.75 10.79 -16.93
N LEU A 208 -2.39 10.51 -15.67
CA LEU A 208 -2.28 9.15 -15.16
C LEU A 208 -3.66 8.60 -14.83
N ILE A 209 -3.84 7.29 -15.01
CA ILE A 209 -5.11 6.64 -14.71
C ILE A 209 -5.44 6.71 -13.21
N CYS A 210 -6.68 7.06 -12.88
CA CYS A 210 -7.11 7.39 -11.53
C CYS A 210 -6.92 6.28 -10.47
N PHE A 211 -6.91 5.01 -10.85
CA PHE A 211 -6.70 3.91 -9.92
C PHE A 211 -5.23 3.49 -9.75
N LEU A 212 -4.30 4.07 -10.51
CA LEU A 212 -2.87 3.77 -10.39
C LEU A 212 -2.33 3.96 -8.97
N PRO A 213 -2.65 5.05 -8.24
CA PRO A 213 -2.14 5.23 -6.89
C PRO A 213 -2.57 4.11 -5.94
N ILE A 214 -3.82 3.68 -5.99
CA ILE A 214 -4.34 2.63 -5.11
C ILE A 214 -3.68 1.29 -5.39
N ILE A 215 -3.53 0.93 -6.67
CA ILE A 215 -2.87 -0.32 -7.09
C ILE A 215 -1.41 -0.32 -6.64
N VAL A 216 -0.66 0.74 -6.97
CA VAL A 216 0.76 0.84 -6.65
C VAL A 216 0.98 0.83 -5.14
N MET A 217 0.19 1.60 -4.37
CA MET A 217 0.25 1.60 -2.91
C MET A 217 0.00 0.20 -2.34
N GLY A 218 -1.03 -0.51 -2.81
CA GLY A 218 -1.38 -1.84 -2.32
C GLY A 218 -0.32 -2.89 -2.63
N VAL A 219 0.17 -2.92 -3.87
CA VAL A 219 1.20 -3.88 -4.31
C VAL A 219 2.53 -3.62 -3.62
N LEU A 220 3.00 -2.37 -3.61
CA LEU A 220 4.25 -2.02 -2.92
C LEU A 220 4.15 -2.27 -1.42
N PHE A 221 2.99 -2.03 -0.80
CA PHE A 221 2.79 -2.34 0.61
C PHE A 221 2.95 -3.83 0.91
N GLY A 222 2.27 -4.70 0.16
CA GLY A 222 2.37 -6.14 0.34
C GLY A 222 3.81 -6.62 0.21
N LEU A 223 4.49 -6.24 -0.89
CA LEU A 223 5.90 -6.59 -1.12
C LEU A 223 6.81 -6.02 -0.03
N ALA A 224 6.56 -4.77 0.39
CA ALA A 224 7.36 -4.13 1.43
C ALA A 224 7.24 -4.86 2.77
N MET A 225 6.05 -5.26 3.17
CA MET A 225 5.85 -5.91 4.46
C MET A 225 6.45 -7.32 4.51
N ASP A 226 6.29 -8.13 3.47
CA ASP A 226 6.82 -9.49 3.42
C ASP A 226 8.33 -9.53 3.62
N TYR A 227 9.06 -8.68 2.91
CA TYR A 227 10.51 -8.60 3.05
C TYR A 227 10.96 -7.98 4.37
N GLU A 228 10.21 -7.02 4.90
CA GLU A 228 10.52 -6.41 6.19
C GLU A 228 10.44 -7.43 7.32
N VAL A 229 9.36 -8.21 7.36
CA VAL A 229 9.20 -9.29 8.33
C VAL A 229 10.37 -10.26 8.26
N PHE A 230 10.72 -10.73 7.05
CA PHE A 230 11.82 -11.68 6.88
C PHE A 230 13.17 -11.12 7.34
N LEU A 231 13.50 -9.89 6.95
CA LEU A 231 14.78 -9.27 7.28
C LEU A 231 14.93 -9.00 8.78
N VAL A 232 13.87 -8.48 9.39
CA VAL A 232 13.89 -8.11 10.81
C VAL A 232 13.85 -9.35 11.70
N SER A 233 13.09 -10.41 11.33
CA SER A 233 13.09 -11.68 12.07
C SER A 233 14.48 -12.28 12.13
N ARG A 234 15.20 -12.32 11.00
CA ARG A 234 16.60 -12.83 10.99
C ARG A 234 17.53 -11.99 11.85
N THR A 235 17.33 -10.68 11.89
CA THR A 235 18.15 -9.80 12.73
C THR A 235 17.79 -9.95 14.20
N ALA A 236 16.50 -10.14 14.53
CA ALA A 236 16.03 -10.38 15.89
C ALA A 236 16.59 -11.71 16.45
N GLU A 237 16.55 -12.78 15.65
CA GLU A 237 17.14 -14.07 15.97
C GLU A 237 18.62 -13.93 16.34
N GLU A 238 19.42 -13.27 15.50
CA GLU A 238 20.84 -13.03 15.77
C GLU A 238 21.07 -12.16 17.03
N TYR A 239 20.18 -11.23 17.31
CA TYR A 239 20.27 -10.40 18.51
C TYR A 239 20.03 -11.20 19.79
N VAL A 240 19.05 -12.11 19.79
CA VAL A 240 18.82 -13.02 20.92
C VAL A 240 20.03 -13.90 21.20
N HIS A 241 20.75 -14.35 20.14
CA HIS A 241 21.91 -15.20 20.31
C HIS A 241 23.20 -14.45 20.69
N SER A 242 23.45 -13.26 20.11
CA SER A 242 24.70 -12.52 20.29
C SER A 242 24.68 -11.54 21.47
N GLY A 243 23.51 -11.01 21.81
CA GLY A 243 23.35 -9.90 22.78
C GLY A 243 23.93 -8.57 22.31
N ASP A 244 24.60 -8.53 21.16
CA ASP A 244 25.19 -7.33 20.57
C ASP A 244 24.36 -6.87 19.35
N PRO A 245 23.71 -5.69 19.44
CA PRO A 245 22.84 -5.21 18.36
C PRO A 245 23.58 -4.96 17.04
N VAL A 246 24.85 -4.52 17.07
CA VAL A 246 25.60 -4.23 15.86
C VAL A 246 26.01 -5.53 15.14
N GLN A 247 26.48 -6.50 15.91
CA GLN A 247 26.83 -7.82 15.38
C GLN A 247 25.57 -8.54 14.83
N ALA A 248 24.46 -8.46 15.53
CA ALA A 248 23.17 -9.03 15.10
C ALA A 248 22.69 -8.44 13.78
N ILE A 249 22.76 -7.13 13.61
CA ILE A 249 22.41 -6.46 12.36
C ILE A 249 23.32 -6.95 11.23
N HIS A 250 24.64 -6.92 11.44
CA HIS A 250 25.61 -7.35 10.42
C HIS A 250 25.40 -8.79 9.98
N ASN A 251 25.23 -9.71 10.92
CA ASN A 251 25.05 -11.14 10.64
C ASN A 251 23.69 -11.44 10.03
N GLY A 252 22.61 -10.85 10.58
CA GLY A 252 21.24 -11.01 10.08
C GLY A 252 21.10 -10.51 8.64
N PHE A 253 21.63 -9.32 8.35
CA PHE A 253 21.65 -8.78 6.99
C PHE A 253 22.48 -9.64 6.03
N ARG A 254 23.68 -10.08 6.43
CA ARG A 254 24.51 -10.93 5.59
C ARG A 254 23.80 -12.23 5.18
N LYS A 255 22.98 -12.80 6.06
CA LYS A 255 22.21 -14.01 5.80
C LYS A 255 20.96 -13.73 4.96
N ALA A 256 20.28 -12.62 5.18
CA ALA A 256 19.02 -12.26 4.52
C ALA A 256 19.23 -11.58 3.16
N ALA A 257 20.28 -10.77 2.99
CA ALA A 257 20.52 -9.97 1.80
C ALA A 257 20.49 -10.74 0.46
N PRO A 258 21.10 -11.93 0.32
CA PRO A 258 21.04 -12.68 -0.93
C PRO A 258 19.60 -13.04 -1.33
N VAL A 259 18.78 -13.46 -0.37
CA VAL A 259 17.38 -13.85 -0.62
C VAL A 259 16.57 -12.63 -1.05
N VAL A 260 16.65 -11.53 -0.28
CA VAL A 260 15.93 -10.28 -0.59
C VAL A 260 16.36 -9.72 -1.95
N THR A 261 17.68 -9.70 -2.24
CA THR A 261 18.20 -9.19 -3.52
C THR A 261 17.74 -10.04 -4.70
N THR A 262 17.80 -11.37 -4.57
CA THR A 262 17.35 -12.27 -5.65
C THR A 262 15.86 -12.10 -5.92
N ALA A 263 15.04 -12.06 -4.88
CA ALA A 263 13.61 -11.86 -5.03
C ALA A 263 13.28 -10.47 -5.63
N ALA A 264 13.98 -9.41 -5.19
CA ALA A 264 13.83 -8.07 -5.75
C ALA A 264 14.22 -8.03 -7.23
N LEU A 265 15.30 -8.68 -7.64
CA LEU A 265 15.72 -8.75 -9.05
C LEU A 265 14.68 -9.47 -9.91
N ILE A 266 14.07 -10.54 -9.40
CA ILE A 266 12.97 -11.23 -10.11
C ILE A 266 11.79 -10.27 -10.31
N MET A 267 11.33 -9.58 -9.25
CA MET A 267 10.22 -8.64 -9.33
C MET A 267 10.53 -7.47 -10.27
N LEU A 268 11.73 -6.90 -10.18
CA LEU A 268 12.20 -5.85 -11.09
C LEU A 268 12.16 -6.32 -12.55
N SER A 269 12.65 -7.53 -12.84
CA SER A 269 12.64 -8.08 -14.19
C SER A 269 11.22 -8.25 -14.72
N VAL A 270 10.31 -8.74 -13.87
CA VAL A 270 8.90 -8.92 -14.25
C VAL A 270 8.25 -7.57 -14.56
N PHE A 271 8.32 -6.60 -13.65
CA PHE A 271 7.68 -5.30 -13.89
C PHE A 271 8.34 -4.50 -15.02
N ALA A 272 9.68 -4.53 -15.09
CA ALA A 272 10.41 -3.83 -16.15
C ALA A 272 10.09 -4.37 -17.55
N MET A 273 9.77 -5.66 -17.68
CA MET A 273 9.41 -6.27 -18.96
C MET A 273 8.07 -5.75 -19.51
N PHE A 274 7.17 -5.29 -18.64
CA PHE A 274 5.90 -4.67 -19.05
C PHE A 274 6.06 -3.23 -19.58
N ILE A 275 7.22 -2.58 -19.38
CA ILE A 275 7.44 -1.21 -19.86
C ILE A 275 7.53 -1.17 -21.39
N PRO A 276 8.41 -1.94 -22.08
CA PRO A 276 8.49 -1.93 -23.54
C PRO A 276 7.29 -2.64 -24.21
N GLU A 277 6.81 -3.75 -23.63
CA GLU A 277 5.75 -4.58 -24.19
C GLU A 277 4.34 -4.01 -23.94
N GLY A 278 4.20 -3.07 -23.02
CA GLY A 278 2.92 -2.45 -22.68
C GLY A 278 2.38 -1.66 -23.84
N SER A 279 1.44 -2.23 -24.60
CA SER A 279 0.78 -1.58 -25.75
C SER A 279 -0.28 -0.55 -25.33
N SER A 280 -0.61 -0.43 -24.04
CA SER A 280 -1.61 0.51 -23.56
C SER A 280 -1.00 1.55 -22.62
N GLY A 281 -1.45 2.79 -22.72
CA GLY A 281 -1.08 3.87 -21.83
C GLY A 281 -1.42 3.62 -20.33
N ILE A 282 -2.12 2.53 -20.03
CA ILE A 282 -2.46 2.11 -18.69
C ILE A 282 -1.33 1.27 -18.06
N ILE A 283 -0.80 0.29 -18.80
CA ILE A 283 0.13 -0.70 -18.28
C ILE A 283 1.52 -0.10 -18.06
N LYS A 284 2.01 0.72 -19.00
CA LYS A 284 3.34 1.35 -18.91
C LYS A 284 3.54 2.19 -17.64
N PRO A 285 2.62 3.12 -17.26
CA PRO A 285 2.75 3.88 -16.01
C PRO A 285 2.74 3.01 -14.77
N ILE A 286 1.86 2.00 -14.70
CA ILE A 286 1.78 1.07 -13.56
C ILE A 286 3.08 0.25 -13.45
N ALA A 287 3.56 -0.31 -14.56
CA ALA A 287 4.79 -1.09 -14.61
C ALA A 287 6.01 -0.25 -14.21
N THR A 288 6.09 1.00 -14.68
CA THR A 288 7.15 1.93 -14.32
C THR A 288 7.10 2.27 -12.83
N ALA A 289 5.91 2.60 -12.31
CA ALA A 289 5.72 2.90 -10.90
C ALA A 289 6.15 1.73 -10.00
N LEU A 290 5.75 0.50 -10.33
CA LEU A 290 6.11 -0.70 -9.59
C LEU A 290 7.61 -1.00 -9.72
N THR A 291 8.21 -0.86 -10.90
CA THR A 291 9.65 -1.06 -11.11
C THR A 291 10.47 -0.10 -10.24
N VAL A 292 10.15 1.19 -10.30
CA VAL A 292 10.85 2.21 -9.49
C VAL A 292 10.60 1.98 -8.01
N GLY A 293 9.37 1.72 -7.60
CA GLY A 293 9.00 1.48 -6.21
C GLY A 293 9.74 0.28 -5.61
N VAL A 294 9.79 -0.85 -6.31
CA VAL A 294 10.52 -2.06 -5.88
C VAL A 294 12.03 -1.81 -5.86
N PHE A 295 12.57 -1.08 -6.84
CA PHE A 295 13.99 -0.72 -6.86
C PHE A 295 14.37 0.12 -5.63
N VAL A 296 13.63 1.19 -5.37
CA VAL A 296 13.88 2.08 -4.23
C VAL A 296 13.69 1.33 -2.91
N ASP A 297 12.62 0.53 -2.78
CA ASP A 297 12.37 -0.26 -1.58
C ASP A 297 13.50 -1.26 -1.31
N ALA A 298 13.87 -2.07 -2.28
CA ALA A 298 14.86 -3.14 -2.08
C ALA A 298 16.27 -2.60 -1.86
N PHE A 299 16.73 -1.67 -2.69
CA PHE A 299 18.14 -1.26 -2.69
C PHE A 299 18.41 -0.02 -1.82
N ILE A 300 17.54 0.99 -1.86
CA ILE A 300 17.75 2.22 -1.09
C ILE A 300 17.23 2.04 0.33
N VAL A 301 15.97 1.61 0.48
CA VAL A 301 15.36 1.50 1.79
C VAL A 301 15.94 0.32 2.57
N ARG A 302 15.90 -0.89 2.03
CA ARG A 302 16.27 -2.10 2.78
C ARG A 302 17.75 -2.30 2.91
N MET A 303 18.51 -2.12 1.84
CA MET A 303 19.94 -2.38 1.88
C MET A 303 20.74 -1.21 2.49
N THR A 304 20.19 0.00 2.50
CA THR A 304 20.92 1.19 3.00
C THR A 304 20.23 1.82 4.21
N PHE A 305 18.98 2.24 4.08
CA PHE A 305 18.27 2.98 5.13
C PHE A 305 17.99 2.13 6.37
N VAL A 306 17.47 0.91 6.20
CA VAL A 306 17.11 0.02 7.32
C VAL A 306 18.31 -0.34 8.19
N PRO A 307 19.44 -0.85 7.67
CA PRO A 307 20.60 -1.16 8.51
C PRO A 307 21.19 0.09 9.16
N ALA A 308 21.24 1.22 8.45
CA ALA A 308 21.73 2.47 9.02
C ALA A 308 20.89 2.93 10.22
N VAL A 309 19.56 2.93 10.09
CA VAL A 309 18.64 3.33 11.17
C VAL A 309 18.72 2.35 12.35
N LEU A 310 18.74 1.04 12.09
CA LEU A 310 18.89 0.03 13.17
C LEU A 310 20.21 0.18 13.91
N THR A 311 21.30 0.44 13.21
CA THR A 311 22.62 0.67 13.83
C THR A 311 22.63 1.94 14.69
N LEU A 312 22.01 3.03 14.22
CA LEU A 312 21.90 4.28 14.98
C LEU A 312 21.04 4.12 16.23
N LEU A 313 19.95 3.35 16.16
CA LEU A 313 19.07 3.08 17.29
C LEU A 313 19.70 2.10 18.30
N GLY A 314 20.54 1.18 17.85
CA GLY A 314 21.20 0.17 18.68
C GLY A 314 20.20 -0.61 19.55
N ARG A 315 20.43 -0.66 20.86
CA ARG A 315 19.54 -1.35 21.82
C ARG A 315 18.12 -0.79 21.86
N ARG A 316 17.93 0.49 21.55
CA ARG A 316 16.59 1.12 21.53
C ARG A 316 15.69 0.57 20.40
N ALA A 317 16.29 0.03 19.36
CA ALA A 317 15.52 -0.62 18.28
C ALA A 317 14.69 -1.80 18.76
N TRP A 318 15.11 -2.48 19.82
CA TRP A 318 14.50 -3.69 20.37
C TRP A 318 13.74 -3.46 21.68
N SER A 319 13.53 -2.19 22.08
CA SER A 319 12.84 -1.85 23.32
C SER A 319 11.36 -1.62 23.10
N MET A 320 10.53 -2.20 23.98
CA MET A 320 9.10 -1.96 24.07
C MET A 320 8.74 -1.38 25.44
N PRO A 321 7.89 -0.34 25.51
CA PRO A 321 7.36 0.14 26.78
C PRO A 321 6.57 -0.95 27.51
N GLU A 322 6.80 -1.13 28.82
CA GLU A 322 6.15 -2.19 29.61
C GLU A 322 4.61 -2.19 29.53
N ARG A 323 4.00 -1.02 29.42
CA ARG A 323 2.54 -0.90 29.31
C ARG A 323 2.01 -1.55 28.04
N LEU A 324 2.72 -1.38 26.94
CA LEU A 324 2.37 -1.95 25.65
C LEU A 324 2.69 -3.45 25.58
N ALA A 325 3.80 -3.86 26.18
CA ALA A 325 4.22 -5.26 26.28
C ALA A 325 3.22 -6.14 27.06
N ARG A 326 2.45 -5.52 28.01
CA ARG A 326 1.38 -6.22 28.75
C ARG A 326 0.04 -6.28 28.02
N ALA A 327 -0.21 -5.34 27.11
CA ALA A 327 -1.48 -5.22 26.40
C ALA A 327 -1.55 -6.06 25.12
N LEU A 328 -0.40 -6.38 24.51
CA LEU A 328 -0.33 -7.06 23.21
C LEU A 328 0.02 -8.54 23.38
N PRO A 329 -0.68 -9.47 22.69
CA PRO A 329 -0.27 -10.87 22.62
C PRO A 329 1.07 -10.97 21.89
N ARG A 330 1.98 -11.79 22.41
CA ARG A 330 3.24 -12.09 21.71
C ARG A 330 3.00 -13.26 20.76
N PHE A 331 3.27 -13.04 19.48
CA PHE A 331 3.26 -14.11 18.48
C PHE A 331 4.69 -14.66 18.34
N ASP A 332 4.85 -15.93 18.61
CA ASP A 332 6.08 -16.67 18.32
C ASP A 332 6.12 -17.00 16.81
N VAL A 333 6.54 -16.04 16.00
CA VAL A 333 6.62 -16.18 14.53
C VAL A 333 7.80 -17.09 14.13
N GLU A 334 8.77 -17.23 15.01
CA GLU A 334 10.00 -18.00 14.75
C GLU A 334 9.85 -19.48 15.10
N GLY A 335 8.73 -19.86 15.73
CA GLY A 335 8.50 -21.24 16.15
C GLY A 335 9.51 -21.73 17.19
N ALA A 336 10.02 -20.81 18.04
CA ALA A 336 10.97 -21.16 19.09
C ALA A 336 10.38 -22.22 20.04
N GLY A 337 9.07 -22.16 20.28
CA GLY A 337 8.34 -23.20 21.02
C GLY A 337 8.38 -24.55 20.31
N LEU A 338 8.18 -24.57 18.98
CA LEU A 338 8.23 -25.79 18.17
C LEU A 338 9.67 -26.30 18.03
N ALA A 339 10.64 -25.41 17.79
CA ALA A 339 12.05 -25.76 17.74
C ALA A 339 12.53 -26.36 19.06
N ARG A 340 12.08 -25.83 20.21
CA ARG A 340 12.33 -26.38 21.54
C ARG A 340 11.65 -27.76 21.70
N GLN A 341 10.41 -27.93 21.26
CA GLN A 341 9.74 -29.25 21.26
C GLN A 341 10.48 -30.26 20.40
N LEU A 342 10.89 -29.89 19.18
CA LEU A 342 11.65 -30.77 18.28
C LEU A 342 13.04 -31.09 18.82
N SER A 343 13.72 -30.16 19.51
CA SER A 343 14.99 -30.43 20.18
C SER A 343 14.87 -31.37 21.39
N LEU A 344 13.67 -31.47 21.96
CA LEU A 344 13.33 -32.40 23.04
C LEU A 344 12.75 -33.73 22.54
N GLU A 345 12.48 -33.86 21.23
CA GLU A 345 12.05 -35.10 20.61
C GLU A 345 13.18 -36.14 20.71
N GLY A 346 12.96 -37.22 21.44
CA GLY A 346 14.01 -38.19 21.74
C GLY A 346 14.85 -37.92 23.00
N TRP A 347 14.52 -36.87 23.75
CA TRP A 347 15.10 -36.57 25.05
C TRP A 347 14.21 -37.08 26.19
N PRO A 348 14.75 -37.75 27.24
CA PRO A 348 16.15 -38.13 27.44
C PRO A 348 16.58 -39.30 26.54
N ALA A 349 17.89 -39.35 26.23
CA ALA A 349 18.46 -40.40 25.38
C ALA A 349 18.34 -41.80 26.00
N ASP A 350 18.35 -41.89 27.34
CA ASP A 350 18.06 -43.12 28.09
C ASP A 350 16.65 -43.00 28.71
N PRO A 351 15.69 -43.87 28.31
CA PRO A 351 14.34 -43.87 28.87
C PRO A 351 14.28 -44.28 30.37
N ARG A 352 15.39 -44.65 30.98
CA ARG A 352 15.49 -44.92 32.43
C ARG A 352 15.85 -43.68 33.26
N GLU A 353 16.20 -42.57 32.64
CA GLU A 353 16.42 -41.31 33.34
C GLU A 353 15.10 -40.72 33.84
N VAL A 354 15.04 -40.38 35.12
CA VAL A 354 13.88 -39.72 35.73
C VAL A 354 13.93 -38.20 35.52
N VAL A 355 15.14 -37.65 35.52
CA VAL A 355 15.41 -36.23 35.23
C VAL A 355 16.70 -36.20 34.45
N ALA A 356 16.67 -35.58 33.26
CA ALA A 356 17.83 -35.26 32.47
C ALA A 356 17.90 -33.75 32.23
N ALA A 357 19.06 -33.16 32.42
CA ALA A 357 19.31 -31.77 32.13
C ALA A 357 20.68 -31.60 31.50
N ARG A 358 20.80 -30.80 30.46
CA ARG A 358 22.07 -30.45 29.79
C ARG A 358 22.21 -28.94 29.73
N ALA A 359 23.35 -28.45 30.15
CA ALA A 359 23.69 -27.04 30.17
C ALA A 359 22.65 -26.14 30.87
N MET A 360 21.91 -26.68 31.85
CA MET A 360 20.78 -26.01 32.51
C MET A 360 21.25 -24.76 33.25
N VAL A 361 20.65 -23.62 32.88
CA VAL A 361 20.86 -22.31 33.54
C VAL A 361 19.49 -21.78 34.01
N VAL A 362 19.44 -21.44 35.28
CA VAL A 362 18.27 -20.78 35.88
C VAL A 362 18.52 -19.27 35.89
N ARG A 363 17.52 -18.52 35.47
CA ARG A 363 17.59 -17.06 35.37
C ARG A 363 16.61 -16.42 36.36
N ASP A 364 16.98 -15.24 36.88
CA ASP A 364 16.07 -14.41 37.66
C ASP A 364 15.01 -13.74 36.77
N ARG A 365 14.07 -12.99 37.37
CA ARG A 365 13.03 -12.24 36.63
C ARG A 365 13.60 -11.15 35.71
N ASN A 366 14.86 -10.78 35.88
CA ASN A 366 15.56 -9.80 35.05
C ASN A 366 16.44 -10.45 33.98
N GLY A 367 16.40 -11.81 33.85
CA GLY A 367 17.17 -12.56 32.86
C GLY A 367 18.63 -12.83 33.27
N VAL A 368 19.03 -12.50 34.52
CA VAL A 368 20.39 -12.74 35.02
C VAL A 368 20.54 -14.21 35.40
N ALA A 369 21.61 -14.86 34.93
CA ALA A 369 21.93 -16.25 35.26
C ALA A 369 22.26 -16.39 36.76
N LEU A 370 21.56 -17.29 37.48
CA LEU A 370 21.72 -17.57 38.89
C LEU A 370 22.69 -18.73 39.18
N ASN A 371 22.97 -19.55 38.13
CA ASN A 371 23.94 -20.65 38.24
C ASN A 371 24.78 -20.73 36.94
N ARG A 372 25.90 -21.44 37.01
CA ARG A 372 26.64 -21.86 35.83
C ARG A 372 25.91 -23.02 35.15
N PRO A 373 26.08 -23.24 33.84
CA PRO A 373 25.51 -24.38 33.13
C PRO A 373 25.82 -25.69 33.86
N ILE A 374 24.78 -26.51 34.12
CA ILE A 374 24.88 -27.76 34.88
C ILE A 374 24.30 -28.89 34.02
N ASP A 375 25.02 -29.99 33.92
CA ASP A 375 24.54 -31.25 33.38
C ASP A 375 24.14 -32.19 34.53
N LEU A 376 22.96 -32.80 34.48
CA LEU A 376 22.43 -33.63 35.53
C LEU A 376 21.62 -34.79 34.90
N ASP A 377 21.98 -36.02 35.28
CA ASP A 377 21.28 -37.24 34.93
C ASP A 377 20.87 -37.99 36.21
N LEU A 378 19.56 -38.10 36.49
CA LEU A 378 19.03 -38.79 37.62
C LEU A 378 18.35 -40.11 37.21
N HIS A 379 18.82 -41.19 37.81
CA HIS A 379 18.28 -42.53 37.57
C HIS A 379 17.46 -43.01 38.76
N PRO A 380 16.48 -43.88 38.57
CA PRO A 380 15.71 -44.47 39.64
C PRO A 380 16.61 -45.18 40.67
N GLY A 381 16.33 -44.95 41.97
CA GLY A 381 17.09 -45.58 43.06
C GLY A 381 18.43 -44.92 43.38
N ARG A 382 18.79 -43.81 42.73
CA ARG A 382 19.99 -43.01 43.09
C ARG A 382 19.60 -41.73 43.77
N ILE A 383 20.40 -41.32 44.75
CA ILE A 383 20.29 -40.04 45.44
C ILE A 383 21.35 -39.09 44.86
N ALA A 384 20.95 -37.96 44.35
CA ALA A 384 21.85 -36.86 43.99
C ALA A 384 21.83 -35.79 45.06
N VAL A 385 23.01 -35.37 45.53
CA VAL A 385 23.14 -34.32 46.55
C VAL A 385 23.72 -33.08 45.91
N LEU A 386 22.94 -31.98 45.94
CA LEU A 386 23.37 -30.67 45.45
C LEU A 386 24.06 -29.90 46.56
N THR A 387 25.36 -29.69 46.45
CA THR A 387 26.18 -28.96 47.43
C THR A 387 26.74 -27.66 46.87
N GLY A 388 26.96 -26.69 47.72
CA GLY A 388 27.57 -25.41 47.35
C GLY A 388 27.37 -24.34 48.43
N PRO A 389 28.06 -23.22 48.32
CA PRO A 389 27.95 -22.10 49.29
C PRO A 389 26.55 -21.50 49.31
N GLU A 390 26.22 -20.74 50.32
CA GLU A 390 24.97 -19.99 50.43
C GLU A 390 24.89 -18.96 49.31
N GLY A 391 23.71 -18.81 48.69
CA GLY A 391 23.49 -17.90 47.53
C GLY A 391 23.95 -18.43 46.18
N SER A 392 24.41 -19.69 46.07
CA SER A 392 24.90 -20.28 44.79
C SER A 392 23.76 -20.77 43.84
N GLY A 393 22.50 -20.43 44.07
CA GLY A 393 21.38 -20.78 43.19
C GLY A 393 20.82 -22.19 43.34
N LYS A 394 21.16 -22.93 44.45
CA LYS A 394 20.71 -24.32 44.68
C LYS A 394 19.18 -24.47 44.73
N SER A 395 18.54 -23.58 45.48
CA SER A 395 17.08 -23.61 45.64
C SER A 395 16.37 -23.28 44.35
N GLU A 396 16.88 -22.32 43.61
CA GLU A 396 16.37 -21.92 42.30
C GLU A 396 16.56 -23.05 41.28
N LEU A 397 17.69 -23.73 41.30
CA LEU A 397 17.94 -24.91 40.46
C LEU A 397 16.94 -26.05 40.75
N MET A 398 16.69 -26.33 42.03
CA MET A 398 15.72 -27.34 42.46
C MET A 398 14.31 -26.96 42.02
N LEU A 399 13.93 -25.68 42.12
CA LEU A 399 12.64 -25.20 41.65
C LEU A 399 12.54 -25.25 40.12
N GLY A 400 13.60 -24.99 39.38
CA GLY A 400 13.69 -25.14 37.92
C GLY A 400 13.50 -26.60 37.52
N LEU A 401 14.24 -27.56 38.13
CA LEU A 401 14.14 -28.99 37.85
C LEU A 401 12.73 -29.57 38.14
N THR A 402 12.00 -28.96 39.07
CA THR A 402 10.63 -29.38 39.41
C THR A 402 9.55 -28.65 38.61
N GLY A 403 9.95 -27.77 37.66
CA GLY A 403 9.02 -26.98 36.85
C GLY A 403 8.26 -25.90 37.64
N ARG A 404 8.69 -25.57 38.86
CA ARG A 404 8.03 -24.57 39.72
C ARG A 404 8.60 -23.16 39.57
N LEU A 405 9.67 -22.99 38.82
CA LEU A 405 10.24 -21.71 38.47
C LEU A 405 10.08 -21.48 36.96
N ALA A 406 9.42 -20.39 36.59
CA ALA A 406 9.34 -19.98 35.19
C ALA A 406 10.64 -19.19 34.84
N GLY A 407 11.37 -19.60 33.81
CA GLY A 407 12.58 -18.91 33.34
C GLY A 407 13.86 -19.71 33.53
N PHE A 408 13.86 -20.95 33.08
CA PHE A 408 15.08 -21.76 32.89
C PHE A 408 15.28 -22.08 31.43
N ASP A 409 16.54 -22.13 31.00
CA ASP A 409 16.97 -22.55 29.67
C ASP A 409 17.63 -23.92 29.76
#